data_30a1aeb69ae84a75a776f695793e0420
#
_entry.id   30a1aeb69ae84a75a776f695793e0420
#
_cell.length_a   1.000
_cell.length_b   1.000
_cell.length_c   1.000
_cell.angle_alpha   90.00
_cell.angle_beta   90.00
_cell.angle_gamma   90.00
#
_symmetry.space_group_name_H-M   'P 1'
#
loop_
_entity.id
_entity.type
_entity.pdbx_description
1 polymer ?
#
loop_
_entity_poly.entity_id
_entity_poly.type
_entity_poly.pdbx_seq_one_letter_code
_entity_poly.pdbx_strand_id
1 'polypeptide(L)'
;MKKRYFAIPILAIALHFLLSNLLYFLVERLVLDVFHISPQQFMKHSYWGEILIYAVLILVFFTLYKLLWRKEISEPRTATNFKDVLGSLVVGFGICGISGLWIMLAEQLPSLQKSVEAMNAGAENIAGGNAFGTFMIAVIAAPVVEEILFRGIVLRSMRKFAPAWAAILISSVLFGVYHLNIVQAAYATLMGIAAGILYEKKRNLLFPILVHFANNLITMLQGFAPSEVNELISIFILIMIAPAGYVVCRSLRQGKRADSM
;
A
#
# COMPACT_ATOMS: atom_id res chain seq x y z
N MET A 1 -30.32 -1.35 -6.45
CA MET A 1 -29.04 -0.91 -7.04
C MET A 1 -27.90 -0.82 -6.04
N LYS A 2 -28.07 -0.36 -4.79
CA LYS A 2 -26.97 -0.22 -3.79
C LYS A 2 -26.38 -1.55 -3.31
N LYS A 3 -27.14 -2.66 -3.28
CA LYS A 3 -26.71 -3.98 -2.75
C LYS A 3 -25.49 -4.56 -3.48
N ARG A 4 -25.33 -4.36 -4.79
CA ARG A 4 -24.17 -4.87 -5.55
C ARG A 4 -22.84 -4.26 -5.11
N TYR A 5 -22.84 -2.99 -4.67
CA TYR A 5 -21.61 -2.32 -4.25
C TYR A 5 -21.11 -2.78 -2.88
N PHE A 6 -21.99 -3.41 -2.08
CA PHE A 6 -21.61 -3.95 -0.78
C PHE A 6 -20.72 -5.20 -0.90
N ALA A 7 -20.97 -6.05 -1.90
CA ALA A 7 -20.19 -7.26 -2.12
C ALA A 7 -18.83 -7.01 -2.78
N ILE A 8 -18.69 -5.92 -3.59
CA ILE A 8 -17.47 -5.64 -4.35
C ILE A 8 -16.20 -5.59 -3.49
N PRO A 9 -16.15 -4.90 -2.32
CA PRO A 9 -14.96 -4.90 -1.46
C PRO A 9 -14.47 -6.28 -1.08
N ILE A 10 -15.38 -7.11 -0.57
CA ILE A 10 -15.07 -8.47 -0.10
C ILE A 10 -14.58 -9.33 -1.28
N LEU A 11 -15.32 -9.31 -2.39
CA LEU A 11 -14.99 -10.10 -3.58
C LEU A 11 -13.66 -9.66 -4.20
N ALA A 12 -13.35 -8.36 -4.23
CA ALA A 12 -12.11 -7.85 -4.79
C ALA A 12 -10.89 -8.25 -3.93
N ILE A 13 -11.00 -8.15 -2.59
CA ILE A 13 -9.95 -8.59 -1.67
C ILE A 13 -9.75 -10.11 -1.77
N ALA A 14 -10.84 -10.89 -1.74
CA ALA A 14 -10.77 -12.34 -1.90
C ALA A 14 -10.16 -12.75 -3.24
N LEU A 15 -10.55 -12.09 -4.34
CA LEU A 15 -9.99 -12.34 -5.67
C LEU A 15 -8.48 -12.05 -5.68
N HIS A 16 -8.04 -10.95 -5.08
CA HIS A 16 -6.60 -10.63 -5.00
C HIS A 16 -5.85 -11.73 -4.26
N PHE A 17 -6.36 -12.14 -3.10
CA PHE A 17 -5.75 -13.19 -2.28
C PHE A 17 -5.66 -14.53 -3.01
N LEU A 18 -6.76 -14.96 -3.61
CA LEU A 18 -6.81 -16.23 -4.35
C LEU A 18 -5.94 -16.19 -5.61
N LEU A 19 -5.98 -15.10 -6.36
CA LEU A 19 -5.23 -14.99 -7.61
C LEU A 19 -3.71 -14.90 -7.35
N SER A 20 -3.27 -14.13 -6.35
CA SER A 20 -1.85 -14.04 -6.01
C SER A 20 -1.28 -15.39 -5.55
N ASN A 21 -2.00 -16.12 -4.68
CA ASN A 21 -1.57 -17.46 -4.25
C ASN A 21 -1.57 -18.47 -5.41
N LEU A 22 -2.59 -18.44 -6.26
CA LEU A 22 -2.65 -19.31 -7.44
C LEU A 22 -1.49 -19.04 -8.40
N LEU A 23 -1.23 -17.78 -8.70
CA LEU A 23 -0.13 -17.40 -9.60
C LEU A 23 1.23 -17.81 -9.01
N TYR A 24 1.44 -17.58 -7.70
CA TYR A 24 2.66 -18.01 -7.03
C TYR A 24 2.85 -19.53 -7.14
N PHE A 25 1.82 -20.30 -6.81
CA PHE A 25 1.82 -21.76 -6.94
C PHE A 25 2.14 -22.22 -8.36
N LEU A 26 1.52 -21.61 -9.38
CA LEU A 26 1.75 -21.97 -10.78
C LEU A 26 3.19 -21.64 -11.23
N VAL A 27 3.72 -20.49 -10.84
CA VAL A 27 5.10 -20.09 -11.17
C VAL A 27 6.10 -21.02 -10.47
N GLU A 28 5.89 -21.32 -9.19
CA GLU A 28 6.72 -22.24 -8.44
C GLU A 28 6.74 -23.63 -9.09
N ARG A 29 5.57 -24.20 -9.40
CA ARG A 29 5.47 -25.51 -10.07
C ARG A 29 6.09 -25.52 -11.45
N LEU A 30 5.87 -24.47 -12.25
CA LEU A 30 6.50 -24.36 -13.56
C LEU A 30 8.04 -24.38 -13.44
N VAL A 31 8.59 -23.64 -12.49
CA VAL A 31 10.05 -23.53 -12.33
C VAL A 31 10.66 -24.83 -11.76
N LEU A 32 10.03 -25.42 -10.74
CA LEU A 32 10.58 -26.62 -10.09
C LEU A 32 10.36 -27.88 -10.94
N ASP A 33 9.13 -28.10 -11.44
CA ASP A 33 8.73 -29.38 -12.05
C ASP A 33 9.02 -29.42 -13.56
N VAL A 34 8.95 -28.27 -14.27
CA VAL A 34 9.16 -28.24 -15.74
C VAL A 34 10.59 -27.85 -16.09
N PHE A 35 11.14 -26.81 -15.45
CA PHE A 35 12.53 -26.38 -15.70
C PHE A 35 13.56 -27.09 -14.82
N HIS A 36 13.10 -27.94 -13.87
CA HIS A 36 13.96 -28.72 -12.97
C HIS A 36 15.01 -27.88 -12.21
N ILE A 37 14.63 -26.63 -11.88
CA ILE A 37 15.48 -25.74 -11.07
C ILE A 37 15.36 -26.14 -9.61
N SER A 38 16.48 -26.21 -8.89
CA SER A 38 16.47 -26.59 -7.48
C SER A 38 15.71 -25.55 -6.62
N PRO A 39 15.09 -25.94 -5.49
CA PRO A 39 14.40 -25.00 -4.60
C PRO A 39 15.30 -23.85 -4.12
N GLN A 40 16.60 -24.10 -3.89
CA GLN A 40 17.55 -23.07 -3.48
C GLN A 40 17.83 -22.05 -4.60
N GLN A 41 17.95 -22.52 -5.84
CA GLN A 41 18.10 -21.62 -7.00
C GLN A 41 16.80 -20.83 -7.27
N PHE A 42 15.64 -21.48 -7.11
CA PHE A 42 14.34 -20.80 -7.20
C PHE A 42 14.26 -19.66 -6.19
N MET A 43 14.52 -19.92 -4.91
CA MET A 43 14.49 -18.89 -3.86
C MET A 43 15.42 -17.72 -4.16
N LYS A 44 16.61 -17.98 -4.67
CA LYS A 44 17.58 -16.92 -5.03
C LYS A 44 17.10 -16.01 -6.16
N HIS A 45 16.25 -16.49 -7.05
CA HIS A 45 15.79 -15.78 -8.24
C HIS A 45 14.25 -15.61 -8.27
N SER A 46 13.56 -15.89 -7.16
CA SER A 46 12.08 -15.82 -7.05
C SER A 46 11.52 -14.45 -7.46
N TYR A 47 12.29 -13.38 -7.24
CA TYR A 47 11.87 -12.03 -7.56
C TYR A 47 11.45 -11.81 -9.03
N TRP A 48 12.01 -12.57 -9.98
CA TRP A 48 11.53 -12.50 -11.38
C TRP A 48 10.11 -13.03 -11.54
N GLY A 49 9.83 -14.15 -10.87
CA GLY A 49 8.47 -14.72 -10.81
C GLY A 49 7.50 -13.78 -10.11
N GLU A 50 7.92 -13.19 -9.00
CA GLU A 50 7.11 -12.23 -8.24
C GLU A 50 6.82 -10.95 -9.04
N ILE A 51 7.80 -10.39 -9.76
CA ILE A 51 7.60 -9.24 -10.66
C ILE A 51 6.55 -9.57 -11.73
N LEU A 52 6.62 -10.77 -12.33
CA LEU A 52 5.62 -11.22 -13.31
C LEU A 52 4.23 -11.35 -12.69
N ILE A 53 4.12 -11.93 -11.49
CA ILE A 53 2.86 -12.06 -10.75
C ILE A 53 2.26 -10.68 -10.51
N TYR A 54 3.04 -9.72 -9.99
CA TYR A 54 2.56 -8.36 -9.75
C TYR A 54 2.16 -7.64 -11.06
N ALA A 55 2.87 -7.85 -12.16
CA ALA A 55 2.47 -7.30 -13.46
C ALA A 55 1.09 -7.82 -13.91
N VAL A 56 0.83 -9.13 -13.74
CA VAL A 56 -0.49 -9.73 -14.01
C VAL A 56 -1.55 -9.17 -13.07
N LEU A 57 -1.26 -9.07 -11.76
CA LEU A 57 -2.20 -8.51 -10.79
C LEU A 57 -2.56 -7.05 -11.11
N ILE A 58 -1.56 -6.22 -11.44
CA ILE A 58 -1.79 -4.83 -11.87
C ILE A 58 -2.70 -4.78 -13.09
N LEU A 59 -2.43 -5.59 -14.11
CA LEU A 59 -3.24 -5.65 -15.33
C LEU A 59 -4.69 -6.04 -15.01
N VAL A 60 -4.90 -7.10 -14.23
CA VAL A 60 -6.23 -7.60 -13.85
C VAL A 60 -6.99 -6.54 -13.04
N PHE A 61 -6.39 -6.02 -11.98
CA PHE A 61 -7.07 -5.06 -11.09
C PHE A 61 -7.27 -3.69 -11.73
N PHE A 62 -6.34 -3.24 -12.58
CA PHE A 62 -6.54 -2.02 -13.36
C PHE A 62 -7.66 -2.17 -14.39
N THR A 63 -7.76 -3.32 -15.04
CA THR A 63 -8.86 -3.63 -15.96
C THR A 63 -10.19 -3.67 -15.20
N LEU A 64 -10.24 -4.37 -14.06
CA LEU A 64 -11.42 -4.42 -13.22
C LEU A 64 -11.84 -3.01 -12.73
N TYR A 65 -10.89 -2.20 -12.28
CA TYR A 65 -11.12 -0.80 -11.91
C TYR A 65 -11.72 -0.01 -13.07
N LYS A 66 -11.18 -0.14 -14.29
CA LYS A 66 -11.72 0.52 -15.48
C LYS A 66 -13.13 0.07 -15.85
N LEU A 67 -13.40 -1.24 -15.77
CA LEU A 67 -14.73 -1.79 -16.09
C LEU A 67 -15.78 -1.36 -15.06
N LEU A 68 -15.47 -1.42 -13.77
CA LEU A 68 -16.39 -1.03 -12.69
C LEU A 68 -16.79 0.45 -12.76
N TRP A 69 -15.83 1.33 -13.13
CA TRP A 69 -15.98 2.79 -13.03
C TRP A 69 -15.89 3.52 -14.35
N ARG A 70 -16.16 2.83 -15.47
CA ARG A 70 -16.00 3.36 -16.83
C ARG A 70 -16.64 4.74 -17.03
N LYS A 71 -17.85 4.94 -16.52
CA LYS A 71 -18.57 6.21 -16.66
C LYS A 71 -17.99 7.35 -15.82
N GLU A 72 -17.47 7.02 -14.65
CA GLU A 72 -16.96 7.99 -13.67
C GLU A 72 -15.49 8.37 -13.89
N ILE A 73 -14.74 7.53 -14.59
CA ILE A 73 -13.33 7.79 -14.95
C ILE A 73 -13.24 8.80 -16.11
N SER A 74 -14.29 8.93 -16.91
CA SER A 74 -14.35 9.89 -18.01
C SER A 74 -14.56 11.34 -17.57
N GLU A 75 -14.88 11.58 -16.28
CA GLU A 75 -15.00 12.94 -15.75
C GLU A 75 -13.63 13.62 -15.63
N PRO A 76 -13.55 14.97 -15.83
CA PRO A 76 -12.31 15.70 -15.70
C PRO A 76 -11.70 15.52 -14.29
N ARG A 77 -10.45 15.13 -14.24
CA ARG A 77 -9.69 15.03 -12.99
C ARG A 77 -9.06 16.36 -12.67
N THR A 78 -8.88 16.64 -11.37
CA THR A 78 -8.07 17.78 -10.95
C THR A 78 -6.69 17.68 -11.56
N ALA A 79 -6.21 18.75 -12.19
CA ALA A 79 -4.87 18.79 -12.76
C ALA A 79 -3.82 18.45 -11.69
N THR A 80 -2.91 17.55 -12.03
CA THR A 80 -1.79 17.22 -11.17
C THR A 80 -0.80 18.36 -11.17
N ASN A 81 -0.48 18.89 -9.99
CA ASN A 81 0.57 19.90 -9.85
C ASN A 81 1.72 19.38 -8.98
N PHE A 82 2.88 20.00 -9.13
CA PHE A 82 4.10 19.57 -8.41
C PHE A 82 3.94 19.64 -6.88
N LYS A 83 3.21 20.61 -6.36
CA LYS A 83 2.98 20.74 -4.90
C LYS A 83 2.18 19.57 -4.34
N ASP A 84 1.23 19.05 -5.10
CA ASP A 84 0.43 17.87 -4.69
C ASP A 84 1.27 16.59 -4.72
N VAL A 85 2.14 16.42 -5.72
CA VAL A 85 3.10 15.32 -5.81
C VAL A 85 4.05 15.36 -4.61
N LEU A 86 4.70 16.50 -4.37
CA LEU A 86 5.60 16.68 -3.24
C LEU A 86 4.87 16.45 -1.89
N GLY A 87 3.66 16.99 -1.75
CA GLY A 87 2.84 16.77 -0.56
C GLY A 87 2.55 15.30 -0.29
N SER A 88 2.29 14.50 -1.33
CA SER A 88 2.07 13.05 -1.18
C SER A 88 3.33 12.32 -0.72
N LEU A 89 4.50 12.65 -1.27
CA LEU A 89 5.78 12.09 -0.83
C LEU A 89 6.07 12.45 0.65
N VAL A 90 5.86 13.72 1.02
CA VAL A 90 6.01 14.19 2.41
C VAL A 90 5.08 13.42 3.37
N VAL A 91 3.84 13.16 2.95
CA VAL A 91 2.90 12.33 3.75
C VAL A 91 3.44 10.92 3.92
N GLY A 92 3.95 10.28 2.87
CA GLY A 92 4.54 8.94 2.95
C GLY A 92 5.74 8.89 3.91
N PHE A 93 6.65 9.86 3.82
CA PHE A 93 7.81 9.97 4.73
C PHE A 93 7.38 10.16 6.19
N GLY A 94 6.41 11.03 6.46
CA GLY A 94 5.90 11.24 7.82
C GLY A 94 5.15 10.05 8.39
N ILE A 95 4.41 9.30 7.55
CA ILE A 95 3.78 8.03 7.96
C ILE A 95 4.86 7.01 8.33
N CYS A 96 5.95 6.90 7.55
CA CYS A 96 7.07 6.04 7.88
C CYS A 96 7.65 6.37 9.28
N GLY A 97 7.79 7.67 9.60
CA GLY A 97 8.22 8.12 10.94
C GLY A 97 7.28 7.68 12.06
N ILE A 98 5.97 7.83 11.87
CA ILE A 98 4.98 7.36 12.86
C ILE A 98 5.00 5.83 12.98
N SER A 99 5.15 5.12 11.85
CA SER A 99 5.26 3.66 11.81
C SER A 99 6.49 3.17 12.59
N GLY A 100 7.64 3.84 12.42
CA GLY A 100 8.85 3.54 13.17
C GLY A 100 8.67 3.71 14.68
N LEU A 101 8.06 4.82 15.12
CA LEU A 101 7.72 5.03 16.55
C LEU A 101 6.78 3.94 17.09
N TRP A 102 5.80 3.52 16.29
CA TRP A 102 4.90 2.42 16.66
C TRP A 102 5.64 1.10 16.77
N ILE A 103 6.52 0.77 15.83
CA ILE A 103 7.31 -0.47 15.85
C ILE A 103 8.22 -0.49 17.08
N MET A 104 8.94 0.61 17.37
CA MET A 104 9.76 0.74 18.59
C MET A 104 8.96 0.51 19.87
N LEU A 105 7.72 1.00 19.93
CA LEU A 105 6.83 0.73 21.07
C LEU A 105 6.38 -0.73 21.10
N ALA A 106 6.04 -1.31 19.96
CA ALA A 106 5.59 -2.70 19.84
C ALA A 106 6.69 -3.69 20.27
N GLU A 107 7.95 -3.39 19.99
CA GLU A 107 9.13 -4.17 20.44
C GLU A 107 9.27 -4.22 21.96
N GLN A 108 8.76 -3.22 22.69
CA GLN A 108 8.77 -3.20 24.16
C GLN A 108 7.60 -3.98 24.78
N LEU A 109 6.62 -4.41 23.98
CA LEU A 109 5.42 -5.06 24.48
C LEU A 109 5.53 -6.59 24.30
N PRO A 110 5.63 -7.39 25.39
CA PRO A 110 5.77 -8.85 25.29
C PRO A 110 4.66 -9.53 24.48
N SER A 111 3.45 -8.97 24.50
CA SER A 111 2.30 -9.49 23.74
C SER A 111 2.43 -9.32 22.22
N LEU A 112 3.30 -8.43 21.74
CA LEU A 112 3.49 -8.12 20.31
C LEU A 112 4.81 -8.68 19.73
N GLN A 113 5.71 -9.20 20.56
CA GLN A 113 7.03 -9.67 20.10
C GLN A 113 6.94 -10.68 18.96
N LYS A 114 6.08 -11.71 19.08
CA LYS A 114 5.88 -12.69 17.98
C LYS A 114 5.43 -12.04 16.68
N SER A 115 4.63 -10.97 16.76
CA SER A 115 4.17 -10.26 15.58
C SER A 115 5.28 -9.40 14.97
N VAL A 116 6.14 -8.80 15.79
CA VAL A 116 7.33 -8.07 15.33
C VAL A 116 8.32 -9.03 14.64
N GLU A 117 8.62 -10.17 15.28
CA GLU A 117 9.50 -11.20 14.70
C GLU A 117 8.97 -11.68 13.33
N ALA A 118 7.68 -12.01 13.24
CA ALA A 118 7.05 -12.44 11.99
C ALA A 118 7.08 -11.34 10.91
N MET A 119 6.90 -10.07 11.29
CA MET A 119 7.00 -8.93 10.38
C MET A 119 8.42 -8.76 9.84
N ASN A 120 9.43 -8.84 10.71
CA ASN A 120 10.83 -8.70 10.32
C ASN A 120 11.27 -9.85 9.41
N ALA A 121 10.93 -11.10 9.75
CA ALA A 121 11.19 -12.26 8.90
C ALA A 121 10.50 -12.15 7.52
N GLY A 122 9.28 -11.62 7.48
CA GLY A 122 8.58 -11.34 6.22
C GLY A 122 9.30 -10.30 5.37
N ALA A 123 9.81 -9.23 5.98
CA ALA A 123 10.55 -8.18 5.28
C ALA A 123 11.89 -8.70 4.69
N GLU A 124 12.61 -9.53 5.44
CA GLU A 124 13.86 -10.17 4.99
C GLU A 124 13.65 -11.11 3.79
N ASN A 125 12.49 -11.77 3.73
CA ASN A 125 12.15 -12.72 2.68
C ASN A 125 11.63 -12.06 1.39
N ILE A 126 11.30 -10.76 1.40
CA ILE A 126 10.86 -10.08 0.18
C ILE A 126 11.95 -10.18 -0.87
N ALA A 127 11.58 -10.69 -2.05
CA ALA A 127 12.48 -10.85 -3.20
C ALA A 127 13.78 -11.63 -2.88
N GLY A 128 13.75 -12.55 -1.91
CA GLY A 128 14.93 -13.31 -1.48
C GLY A 128 16.07 -12.42 -0.97
N GLY A 129 15.76 -11.25 -0.39
CA GLY A 129 16.76 -10.27 0.05
C GLY A 129 17.48 -9.53 -1.08
N ASN A 130 17.02 -9.63 -2.32
CA ASN A 130 17.61 -8.92 -3.46
C ASN A 130 17.10 -7.48 -3.52
N ALA A 131 18.01 -6.49 -3.41
CA ALA A 131 17.64 -5.08 -3.38
C ALA A 131 16.85 -4.61 -4.63
N PHE A 132 17.23 -5.07 -5.83
CA PHE A 132 16.50 -4.75 -7.06
C PHE A 132 15.09 -5.36 -7.04
N GLY A 133 14.98 -6.64 -6.65
CA GLY A 133 13.69 -7.32 -6.51
C GLY A 133 12.81 -6.62 -5.47
N THR A 134 13.35 -6.30 -4.29
CA THR A 134 12.64 -5.57 -3.23
C THR A 134 12.14 -4.21 -3.73
N PHE A 135 12.98 -3.46 -4.47
CA PHE A 135 12.56 -2.19 -5.06
C PHE A 135 11.41 -2.38 -6.04
N MET A 136 11.54 -3.31 -6.99
CA MET A 136 10.51 -3.52 -8.01
C MET A 136 9.19 -4.04 -7.42
N ILE A 137 9.25 -4.92 -6.43
CA ILE A 137 8.08 -5.55 -5.83
C ILE A 137 7.48 -4.66 -4.74
N ALA A 138 8.23 -4.40 -3.67
CA ALA A 138 7.68 -3.73 -2.49
C ALA A 138 7.53 -2.22 -2.67
N VAL A 139 8.42 -1.56 -3.44
CA VAL A 139 8.40 -0.09 -3.58
C VAL A 139 7.55 0.35 -4.78
N ILE A 140 7.52 -0.41 -5.87
CA ILE A 140 6.80 -0.03 -7.08
C ILE A 140 5.49 -0.82 -7.23
N ALA A 141 5.56 -2.14 -7.36
CA ALA A 141 4.45 -2.94 -7.86
C ALA A 141 3.34 -3.16 -6.80
N ALA A 142 3.72 -3.46 -5.55
CA ALA A 142 2.77 -3.61 -4.45
C ALA A 142 1.97 -2.32 -4.20
N PRO A 143 2.57 -1.12 -4.03
CA PRO A 143 1.82 0.13 -3.93
C PRO A 143 0.84 0.35 -5.08
N VAL A 144 1.22 0.03 -6.32
CA VAL A 144 0.32 0.23 -7.47
C VAL A 144 -0.89 -0.68 -7.38
N VAL A 145 -0.71 -1.99 -7.19
CA VAL A 145 -1.85 -2.93 -7.16
C VAL A 145 -2.73 -2.71 -5.93
N GLU A 146 -2.12 -2.45 -4.78
CA GLU A 146 -2.84 -2.26 -3.52
C GLU A 146 -3.65 -0.95 -3.52
N GLU A 147 -3.12 0.14 -4.07
CA GLU A 147 -3.89 1.37 -4.17
C GLU A 147 -5.01 1.28 -5.23
N ILE A 148 -4.82 0.54 -6.31
CA ILE A 148 -5.91 0.22 -7.24
C ILE A 148 -7.00 -0.57 -6.52
N LEU A 149 -6.62 -1.59 -5.74
CA LEU A 149 -7.56 -2.42 -4.99
C LEU A 149 -8.28 -1.61 -3.91
N PHE A 150 -7.54 -0.98 -2.99
CA PHE A 150 -8.14 -0.37 -1.80
C PHE A 150 -8.75 1.02 -2.05
N ARG A 151 -8.13 1.88 -2.87
CA ARG A 151 -8.70 3.22 -3.19
C ARG A 151 -9.52 3.20 -4.46
N GLY A 152 -9.02 2.52 -5.49
CA GLY A 152 -9.73 2.41 -6.77
C GLY A 152 -11.00 1.58 -6.69
N ILE A 153 -11.01 0.46 -5.99
CA ILE A 153 -12.15 -0.47 -5.96
C ILE A 153 -12.88 -0.42 -4.62
N VAL A 154 -12.21 -0.75 -3.50
CA VAL A 154 -12.85 -0.90 -2.18
C VAL A 154 -13.46 0.41 -1.69
N LEU A 155 -12.66 1.45 -1.49
CA LEU A 155 -13.11 2.75 -1.01
C LEU A 155 -14.18 3.34 -1.94
N ARG A 156 -13.95 3.31 -3.23
CA ARG A 156 -14.89 3.84 -4.22
C ARG A 156 -16.24 3.10 -4.21
N SER A 157 -16.24 1.78 -4.01
CA SER A 157 -17.46 0.99 -3.83
C SER A 157 -18.22 1.42 -2.57
N MET A 158 -17.52 1.59 -1.45
CA MET A 158 -18.10 2.03 -0.19
C MET A 158 -18.70 3.43 -0.28
N ARG A 159 -18.09 4.33 -1.06
CA ARG A 159 -18.62 5.68 -1.32
C ARG A 159 -20.01 5.68 -2.00
N LYS A 160 -20.46 4.55 -2.56
CA LYS A 160 -21.82 4.43 -3.12
C LYS A 160 -22.92 4.28 -2.07
N PHE A 161 -22.55 3.94 -0.83
CA PHE A 161 -23.54 3.72 0.25
C PHE A 161 -23.12 4.30 1.61
N ALA A 162 -21.89 4.79 1.76
CA ALA A 162 -21.37 5.37 2.99
C ALA A 162 -20.80 6.79 2.78
N PRO A 163 -20.82 7.65 3.82
CA PRO A 163 -20.14 8.94 3.78
C PRO A 163 -18.62 8.78 3.65
N ALA A 164 -17.93 9.83 3.19
CA ALA A 164 -16.49 9.77 2.88
C ALA A 164 -15.66 9.29 4.07
N TRP A 165 -15.89 9.85 5.26
CA TRP A 165 -15.13 9.49 6.46
C TRP A 165 -15.25 8.01 6.82
N ALA A 166 -16.46 7.45 6.73
CA ALA A 166 -16.71 6.04 7.05
C ALA A 166 -16.08 5.11 5.99
N ALA A 167 -16.21 5.47 4.71
CA ALA A 167 -15.60 4.72 3.62
C ALA A 167 -14.06 4.72 3.72
N ILE A 168 -13.45 5.88 4.06
CA ILE A 168 -12.01 5.98 4.31
C ILE A 168 -11.61 5.09 5.48
N LEU A 169 -12.28 5.22 6.63
CA LEU A 169 -11.92 4.47 7.82
C LEU A 169 -12.02 2.96 7.60
N ILE A 170 -13.16 2.48 7.07
CA ILE A 170 -13.39 1.04 6.87
C ILE A 170 -12.42 0.48 5.82
N SER A 171 -12.21 1.17 4.69
CA SER A 171 -11.25 0.71 3.67
C SER A 171 -9.81 0.68 4.20
N SER A 172 -9.46 1.58 5.13
CA SER A 172 -8.14 1.63 5.74
C SER A 172 -7.93 0.53 6.78
N VAL A 173 -8.96 0.22 7.57
CA VAL A 173 -8.93 -0.94 8.48
C VAL A 173 -8.81 -2.24 7.69
N LEU A 174 -9.59 -2.39 6.60
CA LEU A 174 -9.47 -3.56 5.72
C LEU A 174 -8.08 -3.67 5.09
N PHE A 175 -7.47 -2.54 4.72
CA PHE A 175 -6.10 -2.50 4.24
C PHE A 175 -5.10 -2.94 5.30
N GLY A 176 -5.24 -2.48 6.54
CA GLY A 176 -4.41 -2.93 7.66
C GLY A 176 -4.55 -4.43 7.92
N VAL A 177 -5.80 -4.91 8.06
CA VAL A 177 -6.09 -6.34 8.33
C VAL A 177 -5.61 -7.25 7.19
N TYR A 178 -5.62 -6.76 5.95
CA TYR A 178 -5.12 -7.49 4.78
C TYR A 178 -3.67 -7.98 4.94
N HIS A 179 -2.84 -7.31 5.73
CA HIS A 179 -1.45 -7.69 5.98
C HIS A 179 -1.28 -8.87 6.95
N LEU A 180 -2.35 -9.32 7.62
CA LEU A 180 -2.38 -10.49 8.52
C LEU A 180 -1.35 -10.43 9.68
N ASN A 181 -0.84 -9.26 10.00
CA ASN A 181 0.07 -9.01 11.12
C ASN A 181 -0.43 -7.81 11.92
N ILE A 182 -0.63 -7.97 13.23
CA ILE A 182 -1.27 -6.94 14.07
C ILE A 182 -0.42 -5.66 14.18
N VAL A 183 0.90 -5.79 14.22
CA VAL A 183 1.81 -4.63 14.28
C VAL A 183 1.75 -3.87 12.96
N GLN A 184 1.81 -4.59 11.85
CA GLN A 184 1.70 -4.02 10.51
C GLN A 184 0.31 -3.44 10.26
N ALA A 185 -0.75 -4.11 10.72
CA ALA A 185 -2.12 -3.64 10.55
C ALA A 185 -2.36 -2.25 11.14
N ALA A 186 -1.75 -1.94 12.28
CA ALA A 186 -1.90 -0.65 12.93
C ALA A 186 -1.35 0.49 12.05
N TYR A 187 -0.08 0.42 11.63
CA TYR A 187 0.51 1.50 10.83
C TYR A 187 -0.01 1.52 9.38
N ALA A 188 -0.33 0.35 8.79
CA ALA A 188 -0.94 0.29 7.48
C ALA A 188 -2.35 0.91 7.48
N THR A 189 -3.14 0.73 8.55
CA THR A 189 -4.41 1.44 8.72
C THR A 189 -4.20 2.96 8.72
N LEU A 190 -3.21 3.47 9.44
CA LEU A 190 -2.91 4.90 9.50
C LEU A 190 -2.48 5.44 8.12
N MET A 191 -1.59 4.72 7.42
CA MET A 191 -1.23 5.03 6.03
C MET A 191 -2.47 5.02 5.13
N GLY A 192 -3.33 4.04 5.33
CA GLY A 192 -4.59 3.90 4.63
C GLY A 192 -5.49 5.11 4.76
N ILE A 193 -5.62 5.66 5.96
CA ILE A 193 -6.42 6.87 6.23
C ILE A 193 -5.83 8.07 5.48
N ALA A 194 -4.52 8.30 5.59
CA ALA A 194 -3.86 9.42 4.92
C ALA A 194 -3.99 9.34 3.39
N ALA A 195 -3.71 8.17 2.81
CA ALA A 195 -3.87 7.88 1.39
C ALA A 195 -5.33 8.05 0.91
N GLY A 196 -6.28 7.57 1.72
CA GLY A 196 -7.72 7.69 1.45
C GLY A 196 -8.19 9.15 1.44
N ILE A 197 -7.73 9.99 2.36
CA ILE A 197 -8.02 11.43 2.40
C ILE A 197 -7.52 12.11 1.13
N LEU A 198 -6.27 11.85 0.72
CA LEU A 198 -5.72 12.43 -0.50
C LEU A 198 -6.45 11.95 -1.75
N TYR A 199 -6.81 10.66 -1.81
CA TYR A 199 -7.59 10.10 -2.91
C TYR A 199 -8.99 10.74 -3.00
N GLU A 200 -9.73 10.85 -1.89
CA GLU A 200 -11.07 11.46 -1.90
C GLU A 200 -11.02 12.91 -2.39
N LYS A 201 -9.99 13.66 -2.01
CA LYS A 201 -9.81 15.04 -2.45
C LYS A 201 -9.48 15.16 -3.93
N LYS A 202 -8.60 14.30 -4.44
CA LYS A 202 -8.03 14.46 -5.80
C LYS A 202 -8.68 13.56 -6.84
N ARG A 203 -9.37 12.50 -6.41
CA ARG A 203 -9.95 11.46 -7.29
C ARG A 203 -8.94 10.88 -8.29
N ASN A 204 -7.67 10.85 -7.90
CA ASN A 204 -6.56 10.39 -8.70
C ASN A 204 -5.69 9.42 -7.88
N LEU A 205 -5.51 8.19 -8.41
CA LEU A 205 -4.73 7.13 -7.77
C LEU A 205 -3.23 7.45 -7.65
N LEU A 206 -2.71 8.39 -8.44
CA LEU A 206 -1.31 8.79 -8.35
C LEU A 206 -0.93 9.22 -6.93
N PHE A 207 -1.78 10.00 -6.25
CA PHE A 207 -1.44 10.56 -4.94
C PHE A 207 -1.33 9.51 -3.83
N PRO A 208 -2.30 8.59 -3.66
CA PRO A 208 -2.14 7.51 -2.69
C PRO A 208 -0.99 6.54 -3.07
N ILE A 209 -0.76 6.28 -4.36
CA ILE A 209 0.40 5.49 -4.81
C ILE A 209 1.71 6.17 -4.39
N LEU A 210 1.83 7.50 -4.52
CA LEU A 210 3.03 8.24 -4.09
C LEU A 210 3.23 8.23 -2.57
N VAL A 211 2.15 8.29 -1.78
CA VAL A 211 2.24 8.13 -0.31
C VAL A 211 2.81 6.76 0.03
N HIS A 212 2.24 5.72 -0.53
CA HIS A 212 2.63 4.34 -0.29
C HIS A 212 4.06 4.06 -0.80
N PHE A 213 4.36 4.49 -2.02
CA PHE A 213 5.71 4.43 -2.60
C PHE A 213 6.75 5.07 -1.67
N ALA A 214 6.52 6.30 -1.20
CA ALA A 214 7.47 7.01 -0.37
C ALA A 214 7.69 6.32 0.99
N ASN A 215 6.62 5.79 1.60
CA ASN A 215 6.72 4.99 2.82
C ASN A 215 7.59 3.74 2.59
N ASN A 216 7.30 2.95 1.56
CA ASN A 216 8.01 1.71 1.30
C ASN A 216 9.45 1.93 0.80
N LEU A 217 9.70 3.02 0.06
CA LEU A 217 11.05 3.41 -0.36
C LEU A 217 11.95 3.66 0.85
N ILE A 218 11.49 4.43 1.81
CA ILE A 218 12.27 4.72 3.02
C ILE A 218 12.47 3.44 3.84
N THR A 219 11.44 2.64 4.04
CA THR A 219 11.55 1.35 4.75
C THR A 219 12.59 0.43 4.09
N MET A 220 12.55 0.35 2.75
CA MET A 220 13.58 -0.39 2.01
C MET A 220 14.99 0.18 2.23
N LEU A 221 15.14 1.51 2.11
CA LEU A 221 16.44 2.16 2.32
C LEU A 221 16.98 1.89 3.73
N GLN A 222 16.12 1.92 4.76
CA GLN A 222 16.52 1.56 6.13
C GLN A 222 16.99 0.12 6.25
N GLY A 223 16.38 -0.83 5.52
CA GLY A 223 16.76 -2.25 5.54
C GLY A 223 18.10 -2.54 4.86
N PHE A 224 18.56 -1.69 3.93
CA PHE A 224 19.81 -1.88 3.18
C PHE A 224 20.91 -0.87 3.56
N ALA A 225 20.61 0.16 4.33
CA ALA A 225 21.55 1.21 4.68
C ALA A 225 22.50 0.77 5.83
N PRO A 226 23.77 1.23 5.82
CA PRO A 226 24.61 1.15 7.00
C PRO A 226 24.02 1.90 8.20
N SER A 227 24.44 1.53 9.42
CA SER A 227 23.90 2.08 10.68
C SER A 227 23.87 3.60 10.72
N GLU A 228 24.98 4.24 10.31
CA GLU A 228 25.15 5.70 10.34
C GLU A 228 24.17 6.41 9.39
N VAL A 229 23.93 5.82 8.21
CA VAL A 229 22.96 6.33 7.24
C VAL A 229 21.53 6.10 7.75
N ASN A 230 21.28 4.96 8.40
CA ASN A 230 19.98 4.62 8.95
C ASN A 230 19.56 5.58 10.08
N GLU A 231 20.49 6.03 10.91
CA GLU A 231 20.25 7.08 11.91
C GLU A 231 19.79 8.39 11.26
N LEU A 232 20.48 8.83 10.20
CA LEU A 232 20.09 10.04 9.46
C LEU A 232 18.72 9.91 8.80
N ILE A 233 18.40 8.75 8.21
CA ILE A 233 17.08 8.46 7.67
C ILE A 233 16.03 8.52 8.78
N SER A 234 16.31 7.96 9.96
CA SER A 234 15.39 7.96 11.09
C SER A 234 15.10 9.37 11.60
N ILE A 235 16.11 10.22 11.71
CA ILE A 235 15.94 11.65 12.05
C ILE A 235 15.09 12.35 10.98
N PHE A 236 15.38 12.13 9.70
CA PHE A 236 14.64 12.71 8.60
C PHE A 236 13.15 12.38 8.65
N ILE A 237 12.78 11.10 8.80
CA ILE A 237 11.37 10.68 8.83
C ILE A 237 10.63 11.21 10.06
N LEU A 238 11.29 11.34 11.21
CA LEU A 238 10.71 11.96 12.40
C LEU A 238 10.40 13.44 12.16
N ILE A 239 11.30 14.19 11.53
CA ILE A 239 11.07 15.59 11.15
C ILE A 239 9.88 15.68 10.16
N MET A 240 9.70 14.72 9.26
CA MET A 240 8.62 14.73 8.28
C MET A 240 7.23 14.50 8.88
N ILE A 241 7.09 14.06 10.13
CA ILE A 241 5.78 13.87 10.77
C ILE A 241 4.96 15.18 10.79
N ALA A 242 5.55 16.28 11.19
CA ALA A 242 4.83 17.56 11.29
C ALA A 242 4.40 18.14 9.91
N PRO A 243 5.27 18.20 8.88
CA PRO A 243 4.86 18.55 7.53
C PRO A 243 3.77 17.63 6.94
N ALA A 244 3.87 16.33 7.18
CA ALA A 244 2.86 15.35 6.73
C ALA A 244 1.49 15.63 7.38
N GLY A 245 1.47 15.85 8.69
CA GLY A 245 0.26 16.24 9.43
C GLY A 245 -0.36 17.53 8.86
N TYR A 246 0.46 18.53 8.55
CA TYR A 246 0.00 19.77 7.93
C TYR A 246 -0.67 19.52 6.56
N VAL A 247 -0.06 18.72 5.69
CA VAL A 247 -0.63 18.38 4.36
C VAL A 247 -1.97 17.69 4.49
N VAL A 248 -2.07 16.70 5.39
CA VAL A 248 -3.32 15.94 5.64
C VAL A 248 -4.40 16.89 6.19
N CYS A 249 -4.10 17.68 7.21
CA CYS A 249 -5.04 18.64 7.81
C CYS A 249 -5.53 19.68 6.79
N ARG A 250 -4.63 20.24 5.96
CA ARG A 250 -4.99 21.14 4.87
C ARG A 250 -5.93 20.48 3.87
N SER A 251 -5.70 19.19 3.58
CA SER A 251 -6.55 18.43 2.67
C SER A 251 -7.96 18.25 3.21
N LEU A 252 -8.12 17.98 4.51
CA LEU A 252 -9.42 17.89 5.17
C LEU A 252 -10.19 19.21 5.17
N ARG A 253 -9.51 20.33 5.46
CA ARG A 253 -10.16 21.67 5.50
C ARG A 253 -10.70 22.11 4.14
N GLN A 254 -10.02 21.76 3.05
CA GLN A 254 -10.47 22.12 1.70
C GLN A 254 -11.65 21.28 1.22
N GLY A 255 -11.81 20.03 1.71
CA GLY A 255 -12.99 19.19 1.42
C GLY A 255 -14.28 19.77 1.98
N LYS A 256 -14.26 20.32 3.20
CA LYS A 256 -15.43 20.92 3.84
C LYS A 256 -16.00 22.14 3.12
N ARG A 257 -15.17 22.90 2.40
CA ARG A 257 -15.62 24.07 1.62
C ARG A 257 -16.34 23.69 0.32
N ALA A 258 -16.03 22.55 -0.26
CA ALA A 258 -16.68 22.06 -1.48
C ALA A 258 -18.07 21.44 -1.21
N ASP A 259 -18.29 20.90 -0.01
CA ASP A 259 -19.59 20.32 0.40
C ASP A 259 -20.57 21.37 0.94
N SER A 260 -20.13 22.62 1.13
CA SER A 260 -20.94 23.74 1.66
C SER A 260 -21.35 24.78 0.60
N MET A 261 -20.99 24.57 -0.66
CA MET A 261 -21.43 25.33 -1.84
C MET A 261 -22.35 24.51 -2.71
#